data_fa136683b552efa26b6c0138d6dd53ff
#
_entry.id   fa136683b552efa26b6c0138d6dd53ff
#
_cell.length_a   1.000
_cell.length_b   1.000
_cell.length_c   1.000
_cell.angle_alpha   90.00
_cell.angle_beta   90.00
_cell.angle_gamma   90.00
#
_symmetry.space_group_name_H-M   'P 1'
#
loop_
_entity.id
_entity.type
_entity.pdbx_description
1 polymer ?
#
loop_
_entity_poly.entity_id
_entity_poly.type
_entity_poly.pdbx_seq_one_letter_code
_entity_poly.pdbx_strand_id
1 'polypeptide(L)'
;MERHPYIVAMRAYLDGIQSTVGTSTLRERESKLLYLLEVMLSLRVCTDPRIMDKEEIDALVLWMREKNLGLAYQAKLWQYLRGLLAFVGNNILDVMKARGQWKPPKRAYRPITVKDDSWFSATVARLANETGWRPRMVLAATAIYYHTGLRPKELRLAALKDLDLQRWILTIRHPKGEGSWAVDGERVRLFPGVRPFVLDYIDFRAGRVRQLDFDPAGVEPLFPNEKGGYYSEPGWRMARYKVFRSLGIDANYKVLRASFAQKLKDHGAPIENVSAALRHKTVATTEQFYARVRTERAWDALEELWDKPEVRVERK
;
A
#
# COMPACT_ATOMS: atom_id res chain seq x y z
N MET A 1 19.72 9.66 28.00
CA MET A 1 19.53 8.85 26.78
C MET A 1 20.41 9.26 25.59
N GLU A 2 20.76 10.52 25.40
CA GLU A 2 21.54 10.99 24.21
C GLU A 2 22.93 10.37 24.06
N ARG A 3 23.57 9.92 25.11
CA ARG A 3 24.91 9.27 25.10
C ARG A 3 24.85 7.72 25.05
N HIS A 4 23.66 7.15 24.94
CA HIS A 4 23.52 5.70 24.90
C HIS A 4 24.13 5.15 23.59
N PRO A 5 25.02 4.13 23.63
CA PRO A 5 25.74 3.63 22.44
C PRO A 5 24.82 3.29 21.26
N TYR A 6 23.69 2.65 21.53
CA TYR A 6 22.69 2.32 20.51
C TYR A 6 22.10 3.58 19.85
N ILE A 7 21.74 4.59 20.64
CA ILE A 7 21.16 5.84 20.12
C ILE A 7 22.17 6.58 19.26
N VAL A 8 23.43 6.65 19.69
CA VAL A 8 24.50 7.29 18.91
C VAL A 8 24.70 6.58 17.58
N ALA A 9 24.82 5.25 17.59
CA ALA A 9 24.97 4.45 16.38
C ALA A 9 23.74 4.56 15.46
N MET A 10 22.53 4.51 16.02
CA MET A 10 21.27 4.63 15.28
C MET A 10 21.16 6.00 14.58
N ARG A 11 21.46 7.10 15.27
CA ARG A 11 21.44 8.44 14.68
C ARG A 11 22.42 8.54 13.52
N ALA A 12 23.68 8.14 13.74
CA ALA A 12 24.70 8.13 12.69
C ALA A 12 24.29 7.27 11.47
N TYR A 13 23.69 6.11 11.71
CA TYR A 13 23.15 5.27 10.64
C TYR A 13 22.05 5.97 9.86
N LEU A 14 21.07 6.57 10.54
CA LEU A 14 19.94 7.24 9.90
C LEU A 14 20.40 8.47 9.09
N ASP A 15 21.34 9.24 9.63
CA ASP A 15 21.95 10.38 8.95
C ASP A 15 22.71 9.91 7.68
N GLY A 16 23.43 8.81 7.77
CA GLY A 16 24.16 8.24 6.63
C GLY A 16 23.27 7.77 5.46
N ILE A 17 22.00 7.43 5.74
CA ILE A 17 21.08 6.96 4.71
C ILE A 17 20.01 7.97 4.31
N GLN A 18 19.95 9.15 4.92
CA GLN A 18 18.85 10.12 4.71
C GLN A 18 18.71 10.58 3.26
N SER A 19 19.83 10.65 2.50
CA SER A 19 19.81 11.01 1.08
C SER A 19 19.32 9.91 0.15
N THR A 20 19.29 8.66 0.63
CA THR A 20 18.96 7.47 -0.19
C THR A 20 17.54 6.93 0.07
N VAL A 21 16.88 7.37 1.13
CA VAL A 21 15.56 6.90 1.52
C VAL A 21 14.61 8.07 1.82
N GLY A 22 13.33 7.91 1.48
CA GLY A 22 12.33 8.95 1.77
C GLY A 22 12.08 9.14 3.27
N THR A 23 11.69 10.36 3.67
CA THR A 23 11.45 10.79 5.06
C THR A 23 10.52 9.86 5.85
N SER A 24 9.48 9.33 5.22
CA SER A 24 8.57 8.38 5.88
C SER A 24 9.26 7.06 6.23
N THR A 25 10.18 6.60 5.39
CA THR A 25 10.97 5.39 5.61
C THR A 25 11.99 5.60 6.72
N LEU A 26 12.62 6.79 6.79
CA LEU A 26 13.52 7.15 7.90
C LEU A 26 12.78 7.11 9.23
N ARG A 27 11.65 7.81 9.34
CA ARG A 27 10.82 7.82 10.57
C ARG A 27 10.37 6.42 10.98
N GLU A 28 10.04 5.58 10.01
CA GLU A 28 9.67 4.20 10.32
C GLU A 28 10.86 3.38 10.83
N ARG A 29 12.06 3.53 10.23
CA ARG A 29 13.28 2.87 10.71
C ARG A 29 13.63 3.32 12.13
N GLU A 30 13.65 4.62 12.36
CA GLU A 30 13.90 5.19 13.69
C GLU A 30 12.94 4.61 14.73
N SER A 31 11.63 4.70 14.50
CA SER A 31 10.61 4.16 15.40
C SER A 31 10.79 2.69 15.70
N LYS A 32 11.20 1.86 14.71
CA LYS A 32 11.41 0.43 14.92
C LYS A 32 12.72 0.11 15.62
N LEU A 33 13.76 0.85 15.37
CA LEU A 33 15.03 0.71 16.07
C LEU A 33 14.91 1.14 17.53
N LEU A 34 14.20 2.23 17.83
CA LEU A 34 13.88 2.64 19.21
C LEU A 34 13.06 1.57 19.93
N TYR A 35 12.05 1.00 19.27
CA TYR A 35 11.26 -0.09 19.83
C TYR A 35 12.13 -1.32 20.15
N LEU A 36 13.08 -1.69 19.28
CA LEU A 36 14.03 -2.77 19.56
C LEU A 36 14.94 -2.45 20.75
N LEU A 37 15.38 -1.20 20.90
CA LEU A 37 16.14 -0.78 22.08
C LEU A 37 15.33 -0.95 23.37
N GLU A 38 14.08 -0.50 23.38
CA GLU A 38 13.18 -0.67 24.54
C GLU A 38 13.02 -2.16 24.90
N VAL A 39 12.87 -3.02 23.90
CA VAL A 39 12.79 -4.47 24.10
C VAL A 39 14.08 -5.01 24.70
N MET A 40 15.24 -4.70 24.14
CA MET A 40 16.53 -5.18 24.65
C MET A 40 16.80 -4.72 26.08
N LEU A 41 16.45 -3.48 26.41
CA LEU A 41 16.51 -2.98 27.79
C LEU A 41 15.60 -3.78 28.73
N SER A 42 14.39 -4.11 28.28
CA SER A 42 13.45 -4.94 29.07
C SER A 42 13.94 -6.36 29.29
N LEU A 43 14.66 -6.91 28.32
CA LEU A 43 15.28 -8.24 28.38
C LEU A 43 16.61 -8.23 29.16
N ARG A 44 17.12 -7.07 29.51
CA ARG A 44 18.42 -6.87 30.21
C ARG A 44 19.60 -7.47 29.43
N VAL A 45 19.56 -7.41 28.10
CA VAL A 45 20.63 -7.85 27.21
C VAL A 45 21.50 -6.68 26.78
N CYS A 46 22.66 -6.96 26.16
CA CYS A 46 23.54 -5.94 25.65
C CYS A 46 22.82 -5.11 24.56
N THR A 47 22.98 -3.79 24.65
CA THR A 47 22.34 -2.85 23.72
C THR A 47 23.34 -2.10 22.84
N ASP A 48 24.64 -2.33 22.98
CA ASP A 48 25.64 -1.73 22.08
C ASP A 48 25.71 -2.54 20.77
N PRO A 49 25.29 -1.97 19.64
CA PRO A 49 25.23 -2.71 18.39
C PRO A 49 26.60 -3.14 17.85
N ARG A 50 27.70 -2.55 18.36
CA ARG A 50 29.06 -2.90 17.94
C ARG A 50 29.52 -4.24 18.51
N ILE A 51 29.02 -4.62 19.67
CA ILE A 51 29.43 -5.81 20.42
C ILE A 51 28.28 -6.81 20.65
N MET A 52 27.08 -6.54 20.07
CA MET A 52 26.00 -7.52 20.09
C MET A 52 26.47 -8.85 19.48
N ASP A 53 26.11 -9.94 20.12
CA ASP A 53 26.46 -11.28 19.66
C ASP A 53 25.23 -12.23 19.55
N LYS A 54 25.48 -13.53 19.56
CA LYS A 54 24.46 -14.54 19.43
C LYS A 54 23.42 -14.50 20.55
N GLU A 55 23.80 -14.16 21.77
CA GLU A 55 22.92 -14.19 22.95
C GLU A 55 21.80 -13.15 22.80
N GLU A 56 22.13 -11.94 22.38
CA GLU A 56 21.14 -10.89 22.10
C GLU A 56 20.20 -11.25 20.97
N ILE A 57 20.74 -11.87 19.92
CA ILE A 57 19.93 -12.28 18.77
C ILE A 57 18.97 -13.39 19.18
N ASP A 58 19.42 -14.37 19.94
CA ASP A 58 18.58 -15.47 20.43
C ASP A 58 17.50 -14.97 21.41
N ALA A 59 17.83 -14.04 22.28
CA ALA A 59 16.88 -13.39 23.19
C ALA A 59 15.78 -12.64 22.41
N LEU A 60 16.14 -11.90 21.37
CA LEU A 60 15.16 -11.22 20.49
C LEU A 60 14.30 -12.22 19.72
N VAL A 61 14.87 -13.32 19.22
CA VAL A 61 14.11 -14.37 18.52
C VAL A 61 13.08 -14.98 19.47
N LEU A 62 13.48 -15.32 20.69
CA LEU A 62 12.59 -15.91 21.71
C LEU A 62 11.46 -14.93 22.05
N TRP A 63 11.81 -13.68 22.34
CA TRP A 63 10.85 -12.64 22.65
C TRP A 63 9.82 -12.43 21.50
N MET A 64 10.28 -12.40 20.23
CA MET A 64 9.36 -12.26 19.08
C MET A 64 8.39 -13.44 18.96
N ARG A 65 8.81 -14.65 19.34
CA ARG A 65 7.96 -15.85 19.37
C ARG A 65 6.95 -15.78 20.50
N GLU A 66 7.37 -15.44 21.71
CA GLU A 66 6.49 -15.29 22.89
C GLU A 66 5.42 -14.23 22.66
N LYS A 67 5.78 -13.11 22.03
CA LYS A 67 4.83 -12.05 21.65
C LYS A 67 3.98 -12.40 20.44
N ASN A 68 4.15 -13.57 19.83
CA ASN A 68 3.44 -14.04 18.64
C ASN A 68 3.41 -12.99 17.52
N LEU A 69 4.56 -12.32 17.28
CA LEU A 69 4.65 -11.29 16.25
C LEU A 69 4.51 -11.92 14.86
N GLY A 70 3.70 -11.30 14.01
CA GLY A 70 3.54 -11.76 12.62
C GLY A 70 4.85 -11.75 11.83
N LEU A 71 5.11 -12.80 11.02
CA LEU A 71 6.38 -13.00 10.29
C LEU A 71 6.81 -11.78 9.44
N ALA A 72 5.84 -11.06 8.83
CA ALA A 72 6.15 -9.87 8.05
C ALA A 72 6.67 -8.71 8.92
N TYR A 73 6.18 -8.59 10.14
CA TYR A 73 6.64 -7.59 11.10
C TYR A 73 8.01 -7.95 11.66
N GLN A 74 8.21 -9.23 12.03
CA GLN A 74 9.51 -9.73 12.43
C GLN A 74 10.57 -9.49 11.34
N ALA A 75 10.26 -9.85 10.08
CA ALA A 75 11.17 -9.63 8.96
C ALA A 75 11.57 -8.16 8.80
N LYS A 76 10.67 -7.23 9.13
CA LYS A 76 10.94 -5.79 9.07
C LYS A 76 11.84 -5.32 10.20
N LEU A 77 11.61 -5.80 11.42
CA LEU A 77 12.48 -5.52 12.57
C LEU A 77 13.90 -6.01 12.30
N TRP A 78 14.05 -7.25 11.84
CA TRP A 78 15.34 -7.82 11.48
C TRP A 78 16.02 -7.06 10.33
N GLN A 79 15.29 -6.63 9.33
CA GLN A 79 15.84 -5.82 8.24
C GLN A 79 16.47 -4.53 8.75
N TYR A 80 15.81 -3.85 9.70
CA TYR A 80 16.31 -2.58 10.22
C TYR A 80 17.47 -2.80 11.19
N LEU A 81 17.39 -3.79 12.06
CA LEU A 81 18.50 -4.14 12.95
C LEU A 81 19.74 -4.55 12.16
N ARG A 82 19.59 -5.39 11.13
CA ARG A 82 20.70 -5.78 10.25
C ARG A 82 21.36 -4.58 9.57
N GLY A 83 20.56 -3.59 9.14
CA GLY A 83 21.12 -2.35 8.57
C GLY A 83 21.96 -1.56 9.58
N LEU A 84 21.50 -1.46 10.83
CA LEU A 84 22.25 -0.80 11.92
C LEU A 84 23.52 -1.58 12.26
N LEU A 85 23.44 -2.89 12.44
CA LEU A 85 24.58 -3.75 12.74
C LEU A 85 25.64 -3.67 11.65
N ALA A 86 25.25 -3.78 10.38
CA ALA A 86 26.16 -3.64 9.25
C ALA A 86 26.85 -2.26 9.21
N PHE A 87 26.13 -1.19 9.54
CA PHE A 87 26.69 0.15 9.57
C PHE A 87 27.80 0.31 10.62
N VAL A 88 27.69 -0.34 11.76
CA VAL A 88 28.73 -0.34 12.81
C VAL A 88 29.78 -1.45 12.63
N GLY A 89 29.76 -2.19 11.53
CA GLY A 89 30.72 -3.25 11.23
C GLY A 89 30.42 -4.60 11.92
N ASN A 90 29.27 -4.74 12.58
CA ASN A 90 28.88 -5.99 13.21
C ASN A 90 28.11 -6.89 12.22
N ASN A 91 28.68 -8.04 11.87
CA ASN A 91 28.15 -8.99 10.89
C ASN A 91 27.51 -10.23 11.55
N ILE A 92 27.21 -10.20 12.84
CA ILE A 92 26.72 -11.37 13.61
C ILE A 92 25.54 -12.09 12.93
N LEU A 93 24.57 -11.36 12.38
CA LEU A 93 23.42 -11.96 11.69
C LEU A 93 23.82 -12.74 10.44
N ASP A 94 24.83 -12.28 9.70
CA ASP A 94 25.32 -12.96 8.52
C ASP A 94 26.14 -14.20 8.89
N VAL A 95 26.94 -14.11 9.95
CA VAL A 95 27.66 -15.26 10.52
C VAL A 95 26.69 -16.33 11.02
N MET A 96 25.70 -15.96 11.81
CA MET A 96 24.67 -16.90 12.31
C MET A 96 23.88 -17.54 11.17
N LYS A 97 23.56 -16.77 10.15
CA LYS A 97 22.88 -17.28 8.95
C LYS A 97 23.74 -18.29 8.20
N ALA A 98 25.02 -18.00 8.00
CA ALA A 98 25.96 -18.91 7.33
C ALA A 98 26.13 -20.22 8.09
N ARG A 99 26.14 -20.17 9.42
CA ARG A 99 26.20 -21.34 10.32
C ARG A 99 24.88 -22.08 10.49
N GLY A 100 23.79 -21.62 9.85
CA GLY A 100 22.46 -22.23 10.02
C GLY A 100 21.80 -21.99 11.39
N GLN A 101 22.40 -21.14 12.24
CA GLN A 101 21.94 -20.85 13.60
C GLN A 101 20.75 -19.85 13.62
N TRP A 102 20.58 -19.07 12.57
CA TRP A 102 19.50 -18.11 12.41
C TRP A 102 19.04 -18.05 10.96
N LYS A 103 17.72 -17.89 10.76
CA LYS A 103 17.13 -17.68 9.44
C LYS A 103 16.22 -16.47 9.49
N PRO A 104 16.36 -15.50 8.56
CA PRO A 104 15.43 -14.38 8.49
C PRO A 104 14.01 -14.90 8.27
N PRO A 105 13.01 -14.37 8.99
CA PRO A 105 11.63 -14.78 8.82
C PRO A 105 11.20 -14.53 7.36
N LYS A 106 10.69 -15.56 6.69
CA LYS A 106 10.12 -15.42 5.36
C LYS A 106 8.75 -14.77 5.46
N ARG A 107 8.52 -13.70 4.72
CA ARG A 107 7.19 -13.12 4.57
C ARG A 107 6.30 -14.15 3.90
N ALA A 108 5.35 -14.71 4.66
CA ALA A 108 4.31 -15.50 4.04
C ALA A 108 3.46 -14.56 3.16
N TYR A 109 3.35 -14.89 1.89
CA TYR A 109 2.41 -14.22 1.01
C TYR A 109 0.98 -14.62 1.45
N ARG A 110 0.18 -13.64 1.86
CA ARG A 110 -1.25 -13.83 2.08
C ARG A 110 -1.98 -13.32 0.84
N PRO A 111 -2.71 -14.17 0.13
CA PRO A 111 -3.53 -13.73 -0.98
C PRO A 111 -4.49 -12.64 -0.51
N ILE A 112 -4.63 -11.58 -1.30
CA ILE A 112 -5.62 -10.55 -1.04
C ILE A 112 -6.96 -11.09 -1.56
N THR A 113 -7.97 -11.16 -0.70
CA THR A 113 -9.34 -11.46 -1.12
C THR A 113 -9.87 -10.26 -1.90
N VAL A 114 -9.93 -10.42 -3.22
CA VAL A 114 -10.45 -9.38 -4.12
C VAL A 114 -11.97 -9.30 -4.04
N LYS A 115 -12.52 -8.19 -4.47
CA LYS A 115 -13.95 -7.87 -4.52
C LYS A 115 -14.38 -7.80 -6.00
N ASP A 116 -15.51 -8.36 -6.31
CA ASP A 116 -16.11 -8.39 -7.65
C ASP A 116 -17.13 -7.25 -7.86
N ASP A 117 -17.75 -7.23 -9.03
CA ASP A 117 -18.74 -6.20 -9.39
C ASP A 117 -20.03 -6.34 -8.56
N SER A 118 -20.40 -7.53 -8.10
CA SER A 118 -21.55 -7.73 -7.23
C SER A 118 -21.32 -7.11 -5.85
N TRP A 119 -20.15 -7.33 -5.29
CA TRP A 119 -19.73 -6.66 -4.05
C TRP A 119 -19.70 -5.14 -4.22
N PHE A 120 -19.17 -4.64 -5.36
CA PHE A 120 -19.12 -3.19 -5.61
C PHE A 120 -20.53 -2.59 -5.67
N SER A 121 -21.43 -3.19 -6.43
CA SER A 121 -22.83 -2.74 -6.54
C SER A 121 -23.56 -2.74 -5.20
N ALA A 122 -23.41 -3.79 -4.40
CA ALA A 122 -23.99 -3.86 -3.05
C ALA A 122 -23.39 -2.81 -2.11
N THR A 123 -22.07 -2.54 -2.23
CA THR A 123 -21.40 -1.51 -1.43
C THR A 123 -21.87 -0.11 -1.82
N VAL A 124 -22.00 0.17 -3.12
CA VAL A 124 -22.53 1.44 -3.63
C VAL A 124 -23.96 1.67 -3.12
N ALA A 125 -24.84 0.67 -3.21
CA ALA A 125 -26.22 0.78 -2.73
C ALA A 125 -26.29 1.13 -1.23
N ARG A 126 -25.45 0.50 -0.39
CA ARG A 126 -25.38 0.81 1.04
C ARG A 126 -24.89 2.24 1.29
N LEU A 127 -23.80 2.65 0.61
CA LEU A 127 -23.23 3.99 0.78
C LEU A 127 -24.12 5.10 0.24
N ALA A 128 -24.88 4.86 -0.84
CA ALA A 128 -25.78 5.83 -1.43
C ALA A 128 -26.98 6.16 -0.53
N ASN A 129 -27.39 5.21 0.33
CA ASN A 129 -28.46 5.42 1.32
C ASN A 129 -28.03 6.25 2.54
N GLU A 130 -26.72 6.48 2.69
CA GLU A 130 -26.19 7.26 3.80
C GLU A 130 -26.19 8.74 3.48
N THR A 131 -26.50 9.56 4.48
CA THR A 131 -26.46 11.01 4.39
C THR A 131 -25.19 11.59 4.97
N GLY A 132 -24.82 12.80 4.51
CA GLY A 132 -23.70 13.55 5.05
C GLY A 132 -22.40 13.41 4.27
N TRP A 133 -21.42 14.22 4.68
CA TRP A 133 -20.15 14.39 3.98
C TRP A 133 -19.31 13.12 3.87
N ARG A 134 -19.08 12.44 5.01
CA ARG A 134 -18.16 11.30 5.03
C ARG A 134 -18.66 10.12 4.19
N PRO A 135 -19.91 9.68 4.25
CA PRO A 135 -20.40 8.62 3.36
C PRO A 135 -20.27 8.98 1.88
N ARG A 136 -20.63 10.19 1.47
CA ARG A 136 -20.51 10.65 0.07
C ARG A 136 -19.06 10.67 -0.41
N MET A 137 -18.16 11.21 0.42
CA MET A 137 -16.72 11.17 0.15
C MET A 137 -16.19 9.75 0.01
N VAL A 138 -16.59 8.85 0.92
CA VAL A 138 -16.15 7.45 0.91
C VAL A 138 -16.73 6.71 -0.29
N LEU A 139 -17.96 6.98 -0.70
CA LEU A 139 -18.57 6.43 -1.91
C LEU A 139 -17.74 6.79 -3.15
N ALA A 140 -17.46 8.07 -3.36
CA ALA A 140 -16.68 8.53 -4.50
C ALA A 140 -15.26 7.96 -4.49
N ALA A 141 -14.59 7.99 -3.34
CA ALA A 141 -13.26 7.41 -3.20
C ALA A 141 -13.27 5.88 -3.47
N THR A 142 -14.26 5.16 -2.99
CA THR A 142 -14.43 3.71 -3.23
C THR A 142 -14.59 3.43 -4.72
N ALA A 143 -15.46 4.18 -5.41
CA ALA A 143 -15.66 4.04 -6.84
C ALA A 143 -14.38 4.34 -7.63
N ILE A 144 -13.67 5.42 -7.28
CA ILE A 144 -12.41 5.77 -7.94
C ILE A 144 -11.36 4.66 -7.74
N TYR A 145 -11.16 4.17 -6.51
CA TYR A 145 -10.18 3.10 -6.27
C TYR A 145 -10.54 1.80 -7.00
N TYR A 146 -11.82 1.44 -7.02
CA TYR A 146 -12.29 0.22 -7.65
C TYR A 146 -12.13 0.24 -9.19
N HIS A 147 -12.30 1.41 -9.82
CA HIS A 147 -12.22 1.55 -11.26
C HIS A 147 -10.87 2.03 -11.80
N THR A 148 -9.93 2.44 -10.94
CA THR A 148 -8.66 3.02 -11.40
C THR A 148 -7.42 2.38 -10.77
N GLY A 149 -7.61 1.65 -9.68
CA GLY A 149 -6.50 1.06 -8.94
C GLY A 149 -5.51 2.07 -8.35
N LEU A 150 -5.90 3.31 -8.11
CA LEU A 150 -5.07 4.33 -7.46
C LEU A 150 -4.53 3.86 -6.10
N ARG A 151 -3.34 4.36 -5.72
CA ARG A 151 -2.83 4.14 -4.35
C ARG A 151 -3.51 5.11 -3.38
N PRO A 152 -3.70 4.69 -2.09
CA PRO A 152 -4.33 5.55 -1.10
C PRO A 152 -3.71 6.95 -0.96
N LYS A 153 -2.38 7.06 -1.04
CA LYS A 153 -1.67 8.36 -1.01
C LYS A 153 -2.02 9.23 -2.22
N GLU A 154 -2.09 8.64 -3.40
CA GLU A 154 -2.31 9.34 -4.67
C GLU A 154 -3.66 10.07 -4.67
N LEU A 155 -4.75 9.38 -4.33
CA LEU A 155 -6.08 10.00 -4.28
C LEU A 155 -6.24 10.95 -3.09
N ARG A 156 -5.69 10.60 -1.93
CA ARG A 156 -5.76 11.44 -0.73
C ARG A 156 -5.12 12.82 -0.93
N LEU A 157 -4.06 12.88 -1.72
CA LEU A 157 -3.32 14.11 -2.02
C LEU A 157 -3.65 14.70 -3.39
N ALA A 158 -4.68 14.20 -4.08
CA ALA A 158 -5.13 14.77 -5.33
C ALA A 158 -5.73 16.16 -5.09
N ALA A 159 -5.37 17.12 -5.95
CA ALA A 159 -5.96 18.44 -5.98
C ALA A 159 -7.13 18.48 -6.95
N LEU A 160 -8.07 19.41 -6.75
CA LEU A 160 -9.20 19.59 -7.65
C LEU A 160 -8.74 19.95 -9.07
N LYS A 161 -7.72 20.79 -9.19
CA LYS A 161 -7.12 21.19 -10.48
C LYS A 161 -6.45 20.05 -11.26
N ASP A 162 -6.18 18.93 -10.60
CA ASP A 162 -5.58 17.76 -11.24
C ASP A 162 -6.60 16.88 -11.94
N LEU A 163 -7.90 17.15 -11.73
CA LEU A 163 -9.02 16.43 -12.31
C LEU A 163 -9.51 17.14 -13.59
N ASP A 164 -9.22 16.54 -14.72
CA ASP A 164 -9.72 16.97 -16.04
C ASP A 164 -11.01 16.20 -16.36
N LEU A 165 -12.17 16.87 -16.18
CA LEU A 165 -13.48 16.27 -16.45
C LEU A 165 -13.82 16.19 -17.95
N GLN A 166 -13.14 16.94 -18.82
CA GLN A 166 -13.36 16.85 -20.28
C GLN A 166 -12.69 15.58 -20.83
N ARG A 167 -11.45 15.33 -20.40
CA ARG A 167 -10.67 14.16 -20.84
C ARG A 167 -10.83 12.95 -19.93
N TRP A 168 -11.46 13.12 -18.77
CA TRP A 168 -11.59 12.10 -17.73
C TRP A 168 -10.25 11.56 -17.27
N ILE A 169 -9.35 12.45 -16.91
CA ILE A 169 -7.99 12.15 -16.47
C ILE A 169 -7.77 12.79 -15.10
N LEU A 170 -7.15 12.00 -14.20
CA LEU A 170 -6.60 12.51 -12.95
C LEU A 170 -5.07 12.50 -13.04
N THR A 171 -4.44 13.65 -12.84
CA THR A 171 -2.99 13.80 -12.78
C THR A 171 -2.48 13.48 -11.37
N ILE A 172 -1.48 12.61 -11.25
CA ILE A 172 -0.89 12.19 -9.98
C ILE A 172 0.36 13.02 -9.70
N ARG A 173 0.31 13.86 -8.66
CA ARG A 173 1.44 14.71 -8.25
C ARG A 173 2.29 14.10 -7.15
N HIS A 174 1.76 13.14 -6.40
CA HIS A 174 2.44 12.54 -5.25
C HIS A 174 2.52 11.02 -5.37
N PRO A 175 3.22 10.50 -6.41
CA PRO A 175 3.36 9.06 -6.60
C PRO A 175 4.18 8.41 -5.49
N LYS A 176 4.10 7.09 -5.37
CA LYS A 176 5.01 6.35 -4.49
C LYS A 176 6.40 6.34 -5.14
N GLY A 177 7.41 6.81 -4.42
CA GLY A 177 8.78 6.96 -4.92
C GLY A 177 9.08 8.35 -5.47
N GLU A 178 8.21 9.32 -5.15
CA GLU A 178 8.42 10.76 -5.38
C GLU A 178 9.82 11.19 -4.92
N GLY A 179 10.53 11.94 -5.76
CA GLY A 179 11.91 12.34 -5.52
C GLY A 179 12.97 11.24 -5.66
N SER A 180 12.60 10.03 -6.12
CA SER A 180 13.52 8.90 -6.30
C SER A 180 13.38 8.28 -7.69
N TRP A 181 12.32 7.49 -7.93
CA TRP A 181 12.15 6.75 -9.18
C TRP A 181 10.82 7.02 -9.89
N ALA A 182 9.90 7.72 -9.23
CA ALA A 182 8.60 8.03 -9.81
C ALA A 182 8.66 9.33 -10.60
N VAL A 183 7.94 9.34 -11.72
CA VAL A 183 7.77 10.53 -12.55
C VAL A 183 6.58 11.32 -12.03
N ASP A 184 6.76 12.62 -11.81
CA ASP A 184 5.66 13.52 -11.48
C ASP A 184 4.73 13.69 -12.68
N GLY A 185 3.43 13.88 -12.41
CA GLY A 185 2.45 14.13 -13.46
C GLY A 185 1.99 12.86 -14.20
N GLU A 186 2.20 11.67 -13.65
CA GLU A 186 1.56 10.45 -14.17
C GLU A 186 0.04 10.64 -14.29
N ARG A 187 -0.54 10.17 -15.38
CA ARG A 187 -1.96 10.33 -15.68
C ARG A 187 -2.73 9.04 -15.47
N VAL A 188 -3.89 9.14 -14.85
CA VAL A 188 -4.81 8.01 -14.66
C VAL A 188 -6.13 8.31 -15.34
N ARG A 189 -6.54 7.40 -16.22
CA ARG A 189 -7.83 7.52 -16.90
C ARG A 189 -8.96 7.12 -15.96
N LEU A 190 -10.00 7.96 -15.91
CA LEU A 190 -11.24 7.66 -15.21
C LEU A 190 -12.19 6.98 -16.19
N PHE A 191 -12.31 5.67 -16.07
CA PHE A 191 -13.15 4.86 -16.96
C PHE A 191 -14.65 5.18 -16.80
N PRO A 192 -15.50 4.86 -17.81
CA PRO A 192 -16.92 5.25 -17.78
C PRO A 192 -17.66 4.86 -16.50
N GLY A 193 -17.40 3.70 -15.93
CA GLY A 193 -18.08 3.23 -14.71
C GLY A 193 -17.84 4.07 -13.46
N VAL A 194 -16.81 4.94 -13.42
CA VAL A 194 -16.57 5.81 -12.25
C VAL A 194 -17.12 7.22 -12.43
N ARG A 195 -17.43 7.63 -13.65
CA ARG A 195 -17.79 9.03 -13.97
C ARG A 195 -19.01 9.54 -13.22
N PRO A 196 -20.13 8.81 -13.11
CA PRO A 196 -21.30 9.27 -12.35
C PRO A 196 -20.96 9.61 -10.88
N PHE A 197 -20.12 8.79 -10.24
CA PHE A 197 -19.71 8.99 -8.85
C PHE A 197 -18.79 10.20 -8.68
N VAL A 198 -17.98 10.50 -9.68
CA VAL A 198 -17.12 11.70 -9.68
C VAL A 198 -17.97 12.95 -9.84
N LEU A 199 -18.92 12.98 -10.78
CA LEU A 199 -19.81 14.14 -10.99
C LEU A 199 -20.66 14.42 -9.75
N ASP A 200 -21.37 13.42 -9.24
CA ASP A 200 -22.15 13.54 -8.01
C ASP A 200 -21.32 14.08 -6.83
N TYR A 201 -20.10 13.58 -6.70
CA TYR A 201 -19.19 14.03 -5.65
C TYR A 201 -18.72 15.48 -5.84
N ILE A 202 -18.39 15.91 -7.05
CA ILE A 202 -17.92 17.28 -7.31
C ILE A 202 -19.01 18.29 -6.96
N ASP A 203 -20.25 18.02 -7.35
CA ASP A 203 -21.40 18.87 -7.01
C ASP A 203 -21.63 18.92 -5.50
N PHE A 204 -21.62 17.78 -4.85
CA PHE A 204 -21.75 17.68 -3.40
C PHE A 204 -20.60 18.36 -2.65
N ARG A 205 -19.37 18.23 -3.15
CA ARG A 205 -18.17 18.88 -2.60
C ARG A 205 -18.32 20.39 -2.58
N ALA A 206 -18.76 20.98 -3.69
CA ALA A 206 -18.91 22.43 -3.78
C ALA A 206 -19.92 22.95 -2.73
N GLY A 207 -21.04 22.28 -2.55
CA GLY A 207 -22.01 22.57 -1.48
C GLY A 207 -21.40 22.47 -0.09
N ARG A 208 -20.66 21.40 0.17
CA ARG A 208 -20.02 21.18 1.48
C ARG A 208 -18.96 22.21 1.81
N VAL A 209 -18.14 22.58 0.84
CA VAL A 209 -17.09 23.59 1.04
C VAL A 209 -17.69 24.95 1.39
N ARG A 210 -18.81 25.35 0.75
CA ARG A 210 -19.55 26.56 1.11
C ARG A 210 -20.12 26.49 2.53
N GLN A 211 -20.63 25.33 2.97
CA GLN A 211 -21.12 25.13 4.35
C GLN A 211 -20.00 25.27 5.41
N LEU A 212 -18.75 25.14 5.03
CA LEU A 212 -17.58 25.37 5.88
C LEU A 212 -17.03 26.79 5.78
N ASP A 213 -17.78 27.71 5.16
CA ASP A 213 -17.41 29.10 4.92
C ASP A 213 -16.12 29.28 4.08
N PHE A 214 -15.85 28.34 3.17
CA PHE A 214 -14.76 28.43 2.21
C PHE A 214 -15.29 28.65 0.78
N ASP A 215 -14.51 29.37 -0.03
CA ASP A 215 -14.73 29.39 -1.47
C ASP A 215 -14.35 28.03 -2.11
N PRO A 216 -15.28 27.34 -2.80
CA PRO A 216 -14.99 26.07 -3.45
C PRO A 216 -13.84 26.10 -4.43
N ALA A 217 -13.57 27.24 -5.10
CA ALA A 217 -12.46 27.42 -6.03
C ALA A 217 -11.12 27.55 -5.30
N GLY A 218 -11.11 28.13 -4.09
CA GLY A 218 -9.92 28.32 -3.27
C GLY A 218 -9.49 27.06 -2.47
N VAL A 219 -10.36 26.07 -2.33
CA VAL A 219 -10.05 24.83 -1.59
C VAL A 219 -9.37 23.84 -2.54
N GLU A 220 -8.04 23.70 -2.39
CA GLU A 220 -7.20 22.91 -3.31
C GLU A 220 -7.49 21.38 -3.29
N PRO A 221 -7.65 20.68 -2.14
CA PRO A 221 -7.82 19.22 -2.13
C PRO A 221 -9.07 18.78 -2.93
N LEU A 222 -8.93 17.74 -3.74
CA LEU A 222 -10.09 17.06 -4.33
C LEU A 222 -11.03 16.52 -3.23
N PHE A 223 -10.45 15.98 -2.17
CA PHE A 223 -11.14 15.49 -0.97
C PHE A 223 -10.72 16.30 0.25
N PRO A 224 -11.34 17.46 0.52
CA PRO A 224 -10.98 18.29 1.66
C PRO A 224 -11.44 17.67 2.98
N ASN A 225 -10.65 17.88 4.05
CA ASN A 225 -11.04 17.61 5.41
C ASN A 225 -11.95 18.75 5.95
N GLU A 226 -12.35 18.66 7.21
CA GLU A 226 -13.22 19.64 7.87
C GLU A 226 -12.60 21.05 8.01
N LYS A 227 -11.29 21.19 7.75
CA LYS A 227 -10.54 22.46 7.76
C LYS A 227 -10.19 22.96 6.36
N GLY A 228 -10.78 22.36 5.30
CA GLY A 228 -10.47 22.69 3.91
C GLY A 228 -9.13 22.16 3.39
N GLY A 229 -8.32 21.51 4.22
CA GLY A 229 -7.01 20.97 3.85
C GLY A 229 -7.04 19.48 3.45
N TYR A 230 -5.87 18.95 3.12
CA TYR A 230 -5.71 17.53 2.84
C TYR A 230 -5.91 16.66 4.09
N TYR A 231 -6.48 15.48 3.92
CA TYR A 231 -6.50 14.48 5.00
C TYR A 231 -5.09 14.00 5.33
N SER A 232 -4.81 13.80 6.62
CA SER A 232 -3.66 12.99 7.05
C SER A 232 -3.88 11.52 6.68
N GLU A 233 -2.82 10.70 6.58
CA GLU A 233 -2.97 9.28 6.28
C GLU A 233 -3.85 8.54 7.32
N PRO A 234 -3.66 8.73 8.64
CA PRO A 234 -4.57 8.16 9.64
C PRO A 234 -6.01 8.68 9.51
N GLY A 235 -6.21 9.98 9.22
CA GLY A 235 -7.52 10.58 9.04
C GLY A 235 -8.29 9.98 7.86
N TRP A 236 -7.62 9.83 6.71
CA TRP A 236 -8.18 9.21 5.51
C TRP A 236 -8.59 7.75 5.74
N ARG A 237 -7.70 7.00 6.38
CA ARG A 237 -7.98 5.61 6.75
C ARG A 237 -9.15 5.51 7.73
N MET A 238 -9.19 6.39 8.73
CA MET A 238 -10.23 6.38 9.75
C MET A 238 -11.59 6.81 9.21
N ALA A 239 -11.64 7.80 8.30
CA ALA A 239 -12.89 8.22 7.66
C ALA A 239 -13.55 7.03 6.93
N ARG A 240 -12.79 6.29 6.09
CA ARG A 240 -13.29 5.07 5.46
C ARG A 240 -13.69 4.02 6.50
N TYR A 241 -12.81 3.74 7.48
CA TYR A 241 -13.03 2.68 8.45
C TYR A 241 -14.34 2.86 9.23
N LYS A 242 -14.62 4.08 9.69
CA LYS A 242 -15.85 4.37 10.43
C LYS A 242 -17.10 4.11 9.58
N VAL A 243 -17.11 4.60 8.33
CA VAL A 243 -18.24 4.42 7.40
C VAL A 243 -18.42 2.95 7.01
N PHE A 244 -17.33 2.25 6.67
CA PHE A 244 -17.42 0.85 6.29
C PHE A 244 -17.87 -0.04 7.46
N ARG A 245 -17.36 0.23 8.65
CA ARG A 245 -17.73 -0.52 9.85
C ARG A 245 -19.21 -0.35 10.20
N SER A 246 -19.76 0.88 10.13
CA SER A 246 -21.19 1.13 10.42
C SER A 246 -22.11 0.39 9.43
N LEU A 247 -21.63 0.14 8.21
CA LEU A 247 -22.38 -0.54 7.15
C LEU A 247 -22.05 -2.04 7.01
N GLY A 248 -21.20 -2.60 7.88
CA GLY A 248 -20.78 -3.99 7.78
C GLY A 248 -19.99 -4.31 6.50
N ILE A 249 -19.26 -3.31 5.95
CA ILE A 249 -18.45 -3.48 4.73
C ILE A 249 -17.02 -3.84 5.12
N ASP A 250 -16.58 -5.04 4.74
CA ASP A 250 -15.20 -5.51 4.96
C ASP A 250 -14.37 -5.31 3.70
N ALA A 251 -13.71 -4.16 3.62
CA ALA A 251 -12.71 -3.85 2.60
C ALA A 251 -11.80 -2.68 3.03
N ASN A 252 -10.70 -2.54 2.33
CA ASN A 252 -9.85 -1.36 2.40
C ASN A 252 -9.39 -0.96 1.00
N TYR A 253 -8.86 0.24 0.84
CA TYR A 253 -8.46 0.76 -0.47
C TYR A 253 -7.35 -0.05 -1.17
N LYS A 254 -6.53 -0.81 -0.41
CA LYS A 254 -5.54 -1.73 -1.02
C LYS A 254 -6.24 -2.94 -1.65
N VAL A 255 -7.31 -3.44 -1.01
CA VAL A 255 -8.16 -4.49 -1.58
C VAL A 255 -8.81 -4.02 -2.86
N LEU A 256 -9.35 -2.79 -2.92
CA LEU A 256 -9.98 -2.25 -4.13
C LEU A 256 -9.00 -2.12 -5.29
N ARG A 257 -7.76 -1.69 -5.01
CA ARG A 257 -6.69 -1.69 -6.03
C ARG A 257 -6.36 -3.10 -6.52
N ALA A 258 -6.35 -4.09 -5.63
CA ALA A 258 -6.16 -5.50 -6.02
C ALA A 258 -7.34 -6.02 -6.85
N SER A 259 -8.56 -5.61 -6.50
CA SER A 259 -9.77 -5.95 -7.26
C SER A 259 -9.75 -5.36 -8.67
N PHE A 260 -9.31 -4.11 -8.83
CA PHE A 260 -9.12 -3.51 -10.16
C PHE A 260 -8.13 -4.31 -11.01
N ALA A 261 -6.98 -4.68 -10.44
CA ALA A 261 -6.00 -5.49 -11.15
C ALA A 261 -6.55 -6.87 -11.55
N GLN A 262 -7.27 -7.51 -10.63
CA GLN A 262 -7.90 -8.80 -10.92
C GLN A 262 -8.98 -8.67 -12.00
N LYS A 263 -9.80 -7.61 -11.95
CA LYS A 263 -10.80 -7.31 -12.96
C LYS A 263 -10.19 -7.17 -14.36
N LEU A 264 -9.08 -6.43 -14.50
CA LEU A 264 -8.37 -6.32 -15.77
C LEU A 264 -7.89 -7.68 -16.29
N LYS A 265 -7.33 -8.52 -15.43
CA LYS A 265 -6.91 -9.88 -15.78
C LYS A 265 -8.10 -10.75 -16.19
N ASP A 266 -9.21 -10.64 -15.47
CA ASP A 266 -10.43 -11.39 -15.73
C ASP A 266 -11.04 -11.05 -17.10
N HIS A 267 -10.74 -9.84 -17.62
CA HIS A 267 -11.07 -9.39 -18.96
C HIS A 267 -9.97 -9.65 -19.99
N GLY A 268 -8.99 -10.50 -19.67
CA GLY A 268 -7.95 -10.92 -20.61
C GLY A 268 -6.82 -9.90 -20.82
N ALA A 269 -6.71 -8.86 -19.97
CA ALA A 269 -5.61 -7.89 -20.13
C ALA A 269 -4.25 -8.56 -19.87
N PRO A 270 -3.26 -8.38 -20.77
CA PRO A 270 -1.88 -8.83 -20.54
C PRO A 270 -1.32 -8.27 -19.23
N ILE A 271 -0.46 -9.04 -18.58
CA ILE A 271 0.09 -8.67 -17.24
C ILE A 271 0.88 -7.36 -17.29
N GLU A 272 1.53 -7.07 -18.41
CA GLU A 272 2.27 -5.83 -18.67
C GLU A 272 1.31 -4.63 -18.66
N ASN A 273 0.14 -4.76 -19.28
CA ASN A 273 -0.88 -3.72 -19.30
C ASN A 273 -1.48 -3.50 -17.90
N VAL A 274 -1.69 -4.57 -17.13
CA VAL A 274 -2.12 -4.48 -15.73
C VAL A 274 -1.04 -3.79 -14.90
N SER A 275 0.23 -4.13 -15.10
CA SER A 275 1.37 -3.51 -14.42
C SER A 275 1.46 -2.01 -14.73
N ALA A 276 1.33 -1.63 -15.99
CA ALA A 276 1.32 -0.25 -16.44
C ALA A 276 0.13 0.54 -15.85
N ALA A 277 -1.08 -0.03 -15.92
CA ALA A 277 -2.29 0.58 -15.33
C ALA A 277 -2.15 0.81 -13.81
N LEU A 278 -1.48 -0.11 -13.12
CA LEU A 278 -1.17 0.02 -11.70
C LEU A 278 0.05 0.91 -11.43
N ARG A 279 0.80 1.31 -12.43
CA ARG A 279 2.03 2.10 -12.27
C ARG A 279 3.01 1.39 -11.32
N HIS A 280 3.27 0.10 -11.58
CA HIS A 280 4.30 -0.66 -10.88
C HIS A 280 5.66 -0.41 -11.53
N LYS A 281 6.71 -0.29 -10.72
CA LYS A 281 8.08 -0.13 -11.21
C LYS A 281 8.54 -1.31 -12.09
N THR A 282 8.05 -2.52 -11.77
CA THR A 282 8.40 -3.75 -12.48
C THR A 282 7.18 -4.65 -12.62
N VAL A 283 7.11 -5.41 -13.70
CA VAL A 283 6.07 -6.43 -13.94
C VAL A 283 6.10 -7.50 -12.85
N ALA A 284 7.29 -7.87 -12.35
CA ALA A 284 7.46 -8.83 -11.26
C ALA A 284 6.63 -8.48 -9.99
N THR A 285 6.43 -7.18 -9.70
CA THR A 285 5.54 -6.77 -8.62
C THR A 285 4.09 -7.18 -8.90
N THR A 286 3.63 -7.06 -10.14
CA THR A 286 2.28 -7.45 -10.54
C THR A 286 2.15 -8.96 -10.53
N GLU A 287 3.13 -9.68 -11.04
CA GLU A 287 3.18 -11.14 -11.03
C GLU A 287 3.11 -11.71 -9.62
N GLN A 288 3.89 -11.17 -8.70
CA GLN A 288 3.89 -11.62 -7.31
C GLN A 288 2.51 -11.53 -6.64
N PHE A 289 1.72 -10.50 -6.96
CA PHE A 289 0.43 -10.25 -6.32
C PHE A 289 -0.76 -10.78 -7.14
N TYR A 290 -0.64 -10.88 -8.47
CA TYR A 290 -1.77 -11.10 -9.37
C TYR A 290 -1.57 -12.23 -10.37
N ALA A 291 -0.38 -12.85 -10.47
CA ALA A 291 -0.10 -13.90 -11.44
C ALA A 291 -0.77 -15.26 -11.13
N ARG A 292 -1.40 -15.41 -9.98
CA ARG A 292 -2.14 -16.63 -9.67
C ARG A 292 -3.43 -16.64 -10.48
N VAL A 293 -3.40 -17.35 -11.59
CA VAL A 293 -4.61 -17.78 -12.28
C VAL A 293 -5.38 -18.67 -11.31
N ARG A 294 -6.67 -18.41 -11.10
CA ARG A 294 -7.52 -19.36 -10.37
C ARG A 294 -7.47 -20.68 -11.12
N THR A 295 -7.21 -21.76 -10.41
CA THR A 295 -7.03 -23.10 -11.00
C THR A 295 -8.21 -23.46 -11.93
N GLU A 296 -9.44 -23.14 -11.51
CA GLU A 296 -10.67 -23.34 -12.29
C GLU A 296 -10.61 -22.62 -13.65
N ARG A 297 -10.22 -21.33 -13.67
CA ARG A 297 -10.09 -20.59 -14.93
C ARG A 297 -8.93 -21.06 -15.80
N ALA A 298 -7.88 -21.61 -15.19
CA ALA A 298 -6.82 -22.23 -15.96
C ALA A 298 -7.32 -23.48 -16.66
N TRP A 299 -8.20 -24.24 -16.02
CA TRP A 299 -8.85 -25.39 -16.63
C TRP A 299 -9.79 -24.99 -17.75
N ASP A 300 -10.69 -24.01 -17.51
CA ASP A 300 -11.59 -23.48 -18.55
C ASP A 300 -10.82 -23.03 -19.81
N ALA A 301 -9.73 -22.26 -19.61
CA ALA A 301 -8.89 -21.80 -20.71
C ALA A 301 -8.15 -22.95 -21.41
N LEU A 302 -7.75 -23.98 -20.68
CA LEU A 302 -7.11 -25.17 -21.26
C LEU A 302 -8.13 -26.06 -21.99
N GLU A 303 -9.35 -26.18 -21.51
CA GLU A 303 -10.44 -26.84 -22.21
C GLU A 303 -10.75 -26.13 -23.53
N GLU A 304 -10.90 -24.80 -23.53
CA GLU A 304 -11.10 -24.01 -24.75
C GLU A 304 -9.96 -24.19 -25.79
N LEU A 305 -8.70 -24.35 -25.30
CA LEU A 305 -7.56 -24.61 -26.17
C LEU A 305 -7.55 -26.05 -26.70
N TRP A 306 -7.96 -27.00 -25.87
CA TRP A 306 -7.99 -28.42 -26.21
C TRP A 306 -9.08 -28.76 -27.23
N ASP A 307 -10.23 -28.11 -27.13
CA ASP A 307 -11.37 -28.28 -28.03
C ASP A 307 -11.21 -27.57 -29.39
N LYS A 308 -10.15 -26.80 -29.60
CA LYS A 308 -9.84 -26.22 -30.92
C LYS A 308 -9.39 -27.33 -31.84
N PRO A 309 -10.07 -27.54 -33.01
CA PRO A 309 -9.69 -28.57 -33.96
C PRO A 309 -8.26 -28.35 -34.43
N GLU A 310 -7.44 -29.40 -34.37
CA GLU A 310 -6.07 -29.39 -34.92
C GLU A 310 -6.12 -28.92 -36.38
N VAL A 311 -5.39 -27.85 -36.68
CA VAL A 311 -5.17 -27.46 -38.08
C VAL A 311 -4.32 -28.57 -38.71
N ARG A 312 -4.96 -29.48 -39.41
CA ARG A 312 -4.27 -30.49 -40.23
C ARG A 312 -3.44 -29.75 -41.28
N VAL A 313 -2.15 -29.73 -41.08
CA VAL A 313 -1.20 -29.31 -42.11
C VAL A 313 -1.20 -30.43 -43.15
N GLU A 314 -1.92 -30.23 -44.24
CA GLU A 314 -1.78 -31.09 -45.43
C GLU A 314 -0.34 -30.94 -45.93
N ARG A 315 0.44 -31.99 -45.73
CA ARG A 315 1.76 -32.13 -46.35
C ARG A 315 1.51 -32.39 -47.83
N LYS A 316 1.82 -31.43 -48.68
CA LYS A 316 1.98 -31.59 -50.11
C LYS A 316 3.32 -32.28 -50.42
#